data_e026f3d9c43dcf057deae08617a9773a
#
_entry.id   e026f3d9c43dcf057deae08617a9773a
#
_cell.length_a   1.000
_cell.length_b   1.000
_cell.length_c   1.000
_cell.angle_alpha   90.00
_cell.angle_beta   90.00
_cell.angle_gamma   90.00
#
_symmetry.space_group_name_H-M   'P 1'
#
loop_
_entity.id
_entity.type
_entity.pdbx_description
1 polymer ?
#
loop_
_entity_poly.entity_id
_entity_poly.type
_entity_poly.pdbx_seq_one_letter_code
_entity_poly.pdbx_strand_id
1 'polypeptide(L)'
;MKKMKFSKYIGIAALCMCFNGCTDFIDNAPDDIITIDMVFDDKTRTEDWLAGVYQGIRDPYWDYTRYDAFEMLANDITPSQGWLPYWGSDCGLGFRVGQWEPNSGWSGSYWTMSKYIRQAYIFIDNVKALPKQNVTESDVETMKNECRFMIAYYYWMMTMAYGAVPFYEDDMSADSEDLMRGQMSFEKMVDWLDNQFLELSKVLPDSWSTLYGGRATKLAALALRSRILLFAASPLVNGNEWYHGFKNSDGEDRFSQTYDASKWKKAADACKLLITEAEKQGKGLYIVTNKESGKVDPFMSCYGATMRTEGEGNNEIIWFRPKGSYGDWEQHGTPRGC
;
A
#
# COMPACT_ATOMS: atom_id res chain seq x y z
N MET A 1 74.35 33.88 21.64
CA MET A 1 73.00 33.47 22.05
C MET A 1 71.88 33.93 21.08
N LYS A 2 71.94 33.57 19.80
CA LYS A 2 70.90 33.98 18.83
C LYS A 2 70.41 32.85 17.89
N LYS A 3 70.85 31.61 18.08
CA LYS A 3 70.48 30.47 17.21
C LYS A 3 69.29 29.64 17.69
N MET A 4 68.72 29.88 18.85
CA MET A 4 67.64 29.06 19.41
C MET A 4 66.24 29.55 19.11
N LYS A 5 66.05 30.76 18.56
CA LYS A 5 64.72 31.28 18.24
C LYS A 5 64.22 30.85 16.86
N PHE A 6 65.10 30.61 15.89
CA PHE A 6 64.73 30.24 14.53
C PHE A 6 64.16 28.82 14.40
N SER A 7 64.66 27.89 15.21
CA SER A 7 64.20 26.48 15.27
C SER A 7 62.76 26.34 15.76
N LYS A 8 62.25 27.22 16.64
CA LYS A 8 60.87 27.18 17.13
C LYS A 8 59.86 27.60 16.08
N TYR A 9 60.21 28.52 15.20
CA TYR A 9 59.32 28.95 14.12
C TYR A 9 59.24 27.94 12.97
N ILE A 10 60.34 27.20 12.72
CA ILE A 10 60.34 26.10 11.73
C ILE A 10 59.44 24.95 12.22
N GLY A 11 59.45 24.64 13.52
CA GLY A 11 58.55 23.64 14.10
C GLY A 11 57.09 24.01 14.01
N ILE A 12 56.71 25.28 14.25
CA ILE A 12 55.35 25.79 14.12
C ILE A 12 54.92 25.83 12.67
N ALA A 13 55.77 26.26 11.74
CA ALA A 13 55.44 26.24 10.31
C ALA A 13 55.28 24.82 9.75
N ALA A 14 56.05 23.85 10.18
CA ALA A 14 55.87 22.45 9.83
C ALA A 14 54.56 21.85 10.41
N LEU A 15 54.16 22.24 11.62
CA LEU A 15 52.91 21.79 12.24
C LEU A 15 51.68 22.37 11.51
N CYS A 16 51.74 23.62 11.03
CA CYS A 16 50.66 24.23 10.27
C CYS A 16 50.48 23.64 8.84
N MET A 17 51.52 23.04 8.25
CA MET A 17 51.40 22.35 6.96
C MET A 17 50.78 20.96 7.07
N CYS A 18 50.67 20.36 8.25
CA CYS A 18 50.02 19.08 8.46
C CYS A 18 48.48 19.18 8.60
N PHE A 19 47.95 20.39 8.72
CA PHE A 19 46.48 20.60 8.83
C PHE A 19 45.78 20.89 7.49
N ASN A 20 46.49 20.92 6.37
CA ASN A 20 45.90 20.92 5.05
C ASN A 20 45.72 19.48 4.51
N GLY A 21 45.33 18.57 5.38
CA GLY A 21 44.98 17.20 5.02
C GLY A 21 43.61 17.16 4.39
N CYS A 22 43.59 16.77 3.16
CA CYS A 22 42.51 16.33 2.30
C CYS A 22 41.11 16.23 2.96
N THR A 23 40.32 17.28 2.88
CA THR A 23 38.85 17.20 3.08
C THR A 23 38.22 16.34 2.00
N ASP A 24 38.78 16.31 0.80
CA ASP A 24 38.27 15.53 -0.34
C ASP A 24 38.34 14.00 -0.17
N PHE A 25 39.13 13.51 0.76
CA PHE A 25 39.21 12.06 1.04
C PHE A 25 38.08 11.56 1.95
N ILE A 26 37.50 12.44 2.74
CA ILE A 26 36.40 12.09 3.67
C ILE A 26 35.03 12.26 2.97
N ASP A 27 34.94 13.10 1.96
CA ASP A 27 33.71 13.35 1.22
C ASP A 27 33.49 12.42 0.01
N ASN A 28 34.42 11.52 -0.29
CA ASN A 28 34.17 10.49 -1.29
C ASN A 28 33.23 9.45 -0.70
N ALA A 29 31.95 9.49 -1.12
CA ALA A 29 31.04 8.37 -0.92
C ALA A 29 31.75 7.09 -1.43
N PRO A 30 31.72 5.99 -0.67
CA PRO A 30 32.30 4.72 -1.12
C PRO A 30 31.78 4.39 -2.53
N ASP A 31 32.67 3.97 -3.42
CA ASP A 31 32.34 3.68 -4.84
C ASP A 31 31.27 2.57 -5.03
N ASP A 32 30.94 1.86 -3.95
CA ASP A 32 29.94 0.79 -3.90
C ASP A 32 28.57 1.23 -3.36
N ILE A 33 28.42 2.50 -2.93
CA ILE A 33 27.12 3.03 -2.51
C ILE A 33 26.32 3.51 -3.72
N ILE A 34 25.19 2.85 -3.98
CA ILE A 34 24.22 3.29 -4.98
C ILE A 34 23.48 4.52 -4.45
N THR A 35 23.65 5.67 -5.11
CA THR A 35 22.95 6.91 -4.79
C THR A 35 21.54 6.93 -5.42
N ILE A 36 20.68 7.82 -4.93
CA ILE A 36 19.34 8.03 -5.51
C ILE A 36 19.46 8.41 -6.99
N ASP A 37 20.37 9.28 -7.35
CA ASP A 37 20.59 9.68 -8.75
C ASP A 37 20.95 8.49 -9.64
N MET A 38 21.84 7.61 -9.16
CA MET A 38 22.21 6.37 -9.88
C MET A 38 21.03 5.41 -10.07
N VAL A 39 20.04 5.43 -9.19
CA VAL A 39 18.81 4.63 -9.33
C VAL A 39 17.97 5.19 -10.49
N PHE A 40 17.73 6.49 -10.49
CA PHE A 40 16.84 7.14 -11.46
C PHE A 40 17.52 7.53 -12.78
N ASP A 41 18.83 7.27 -12.93
CA ASP A 41 19.57 7.32 -14.21
C ASP A 41 19.55 5.99 -14.98
N ASP A 42 19.01 4.92 -14.38
CA ASP A 42 18.93 3.59 -14.96
C ASP A 42 17.48 3.06 -14.98
N LYS A 43 17.02 2.63 -16.15
CA LYS A 43 15.65 2.14 -16.35
C LYS A 43 15.32 0.96 -15.44
N THR A 44 16.19 -0.03 -15.38
CA THR A 44 15.93 -1.27 -14.62
C THR A 44 15.82 -0.96 -13.14
N ARG A 45 16.72 -0.15 -12.61
CA ARG A 45 16.67 0.27 -11.20
C ARG A 45 15.44 1.12 -10.88
N THR A 46 15.04 1.99 -11.82
CA THR A 46 13.79 2.78 -11.70
C THR A 46 12.58 1.87 -11.65
N GLU A 47 12.50 0.87 -12.54
CA GLU A 47 11.41 -0.12 -12.56
C GLU A 47 11.43 -1.01 -11.30
N ASP A 48 12.60 -1.40 -10.80
CA ASP A 48 12.76 -2.15 -9.55
C ASP A 48 12.29 -1.34 -8.34
N TRP A 49 12.56 -0.02 -8.30
CA TRP A 49 12.03 0.85 -7.25
C TRP A 49 10.51 0.91 -7.29
N LEU A 50 9.92 1.09 -8.48
CA LEU A 50 8.47 1.05 -8.64
C LEU A 50 7.87 -0.28 -8.19
N ALA A 51 8.51 -1.41 -8.54
CA ALA A 51 8.12 -2.72 -8.03
C ALA A 51 8.21 -2.80 -6.50
N GLY A 52 9.21 -2.16 -5.90
CA GLY A 52 9.35 -1.99 -4.46
C GLY A 52 8.18 -1.24 -3.82
N VAL A 53 7.65 -0.23 -4.51
CA VAL A 53 6.43 0.48 -4.05
C VAL A 53 5.23 -0.48 -4.03
N TYR A 54 5.06 -1.33 -5.03
CA TYR A 54 3.98 -2.34 -5.06
C TYR A 54 4.15 -3.47 -4.03
N GLN A 55 5.37 -3.68 -3.52
CA GLN A 55 5.66 -4.78 -2.58
C GLN A 55 4.87 -4.66 -1.26
N GLY A 56 4.43 -3.45 -0.92
CA GLY A 56 3.59 -3.22 0.27
C GLY A 56 2.15 -3.69 0.13
N ILE A 57 1.70 -4.14 -1.04
CA ILE A 57 0.39 -4.76 -1.20
C ILE A 57 0.39 -6.05 -0.38
N ARG A 58 -0.47 -6.10 0.63
CA ARG A 58 -0.58 -7.27 1.48
C ARG A 58 -1.12 -8.46 0.68
N ASP A 59 -0.62 -9.62 1.03
CA ASP A 59 -1.17 -10.89 0.58
C ASP A 59 -2.21 -11.33 1.59
N PRO A 60 -3.51 -11.27 1.28
CA PRO A 60 -4.56 -11.64 2.24
C PRO A 60 -4.40 -13.08 2.73
N TYR A 61 -3.85 -13.94 1.85
CA TYR A 61 -3.62 -15.33 2.20
C TYR A 61 -2.44 -15.50 3.18
N TRP A 62 -1.36 -14.74 2.97
CA TRP A 62 -0.25 -14.71 3.92
C TRP A 62 -0.70 -14.18 5.28
N ASP A 63 -1.53 -13.11 5.27
CA ASP A 63 -2.13 -12.58 6.48
C ASP A 63 -3.02 -13.63 7.16
N TYR A 64 -3.77 -14.40 6.39
CA TYR A 64 -4.58 -15.51 6.89
C TYR A 64 -3.73 -16.62 7.55
N THR A 65 -2.64 -17.04 6.91
CA THR A 65 -1.74 -18.07 7.44
C THR A 65 -0.95 -17.59 8.65
N ARG A 66 -0.76 -16.27 8.76
CA ARG A 66 -0.09 -15.61 9.88
C ARG A 66 -1.06 -15.03 10.92
N TYR A 67 -2.36 -15.30 10.75
CA TYR A 67 -3.41 -14.99 11.71
C TYR A 67 -3.75 -13.50 11.89
N ASP A 68 -3.43 -12.72 10.89
CA ASP A 68 -3.68 -11.27 10.86
C ASP A 68 -4.84 -10.90 9.93
N ALA A 69 -5.53 -11.89 9.36
CA ALA A 69 -6.65 -11.67 8.46
C ALA A 69 -7.86 -11.10 9.20
N PHE A 70 -8.54 -10.15 8.58
CA PHE A 70 -9.76 -9.56 9.16
C PHE A 70 -10.86 -10.59 9.39
N GLU A 71 -10.95 -11.62 8.56
CA GLU A 71 -11.91 -12.72 8.70
C GLU A 71 -11.72 -13.49 10.02
N MET A 72 -10.47 -13.64 10.47
CA MET A 72 -10.18 -14.24 11.76
C MET A 72 -10.55 -13.30 12.92
N LEU A 73 -10.28 -12.00 12.77
CA LEU A 73 -10.64 -11.00 13.75
C LEU A 73 -12.17 -10.82 13.83
N ALA A 74 -12.87 -10.93 12.69
CA ALA A 74 -14.34 -10.89 12.61
C ALA A 74 -15.04 -12.14 13.12
N ASN A 75 -14.31 -13.19 13.50
CA ASN A 75 -14.85 -14.47 13.93
C ASN A 75 -15.52 -15.32 12.82
N ASP A 76 -15.28 -14.99 11.57
CA ASP A 76 -15.79 -15.76 10.43
C ASP A 76 -15.07 -17.10 10.28
N ILE A 77 -13.79 -17.13 10.69
CA ILE A 77 -12.93 -18.30 10.63
C ILE A 77 -12.30 -18.56 12.01
N THR A 78 -12.17 -19.82 12.37
CA THR A 78 -11.48 -20.25 13.59
C THR A 78 -10.31 -21.16 13.23
N PRO A 79 -9.06 -20.82 13.64
CA PRO A 79 -7.94 -21.73 13.49
C PRO A 79 -8.17 -23.00 14.33
N SER A 80 -7.65 -24.13 13.88
CA SER A 80 -7.74 -25.35 14.67
C SER A 80 -6.95 -25.20 15.99
N GLN A 81 -7.47 -25.80 17.07
CA GLN A 81 -6.79 -25.73 18.36
C GLN A 81 -5.37 -26.34 18.34
N GLY A 82 -5.07 -27.23 17.41
CA GLY A 82 -3.74 -27.80 17.24
C GLY A 82 -2.66 -26.81 16.81
N TRP A 83 -3.03 -25.62 16.36
CA TRP A 83 -2.11 -24.57 15.96
C TRP A 83 -1.68 -23.66 17.11
N LEU A 84 -2.50 -23.56 18.14
CA LEU A 84 -2.26 -22.70 19.31
C LEU A 84 -0.91 -22.91 19.99
N PRO A 85 -0.42 -24.14 20.17
CA PRO A 85 0.88 -24.39 20.80
C PRO A 85 2.07 -23.95 19.97
N TYR A 86 1.91 -23.81 18.64
CA TYR A 86 3.01 -23.49 17.72
C TYR A 86 3.17 -21.99 17.48
N TRP A 87 2.08 -21.23 17.52
CA TRP A 87 2.07 -19.84 17.08
C TRP A 87 1.67 -18.85 18.19
N GLY A 88 1.39 -19.35 19.37
CA GLY A 88 1.13 -18.54 20.55
C GLY A 88 -0.10 -17.63 20.45
N SER A 89 -0.07 -16.55 21.21
CA SER A 89 -1.12 -15.54 21.25
C SER A 89 -1.12 -14.58 20.04
N ASP A 90 -0.16 -14.71 19.14
CA ASP A 90 0.01 -13.79 18.00
C ASP A 90 -1.02 -14.01 16.89
N CYS A 91 -1.75 -15.10 16.94
CA CYS A 91 -2.89 -15.27 16.06
C CYS A 91 -4.04 -14.37 16.54
N GLY A 92 -4.86 -13.88 15.66
CA GLY A 92 -6.12 -13.19 15.97
C GLY A 92 -6.97 -13.82 17.09
N LEU A 93 -6.55 -14.98 17.59
CA LEU A 93 -7.10 -15.66 18.75
C LEU A 93 -6.97 -14.84 20.04
N GLY A 94 -5.83 -14.21 20.30
CA GLY A 94 -5.66 -13.32 21.47
C GLY A 94 -6.69 -12.19 21.43
N PHE A 95 -6.94 -11.66 20.26
CA PHE A 95 -7.98 -10.66 20.02
C PHE A 95 -9.39 -11.21 20.36
N ARG A 96 -9.69 -12.41 19.88
CA ARG A 96 -10.99 -13.07 20.05
C ARG A 96 -11.30 -13.49 21.51
N VAL A 97 -10.28 -13.81 22.29
CA VAL A 97 -10.43 -14.17 23.71
C VAL A 97 -10.30 -12.97 24.66
N GLY A 98 -10.24 -11.74 24.11
CA GLY A 98 -10.19 -10.53 24.89
C GLY A 98 -8.83 -10.20 25.52
N GLN A 99 -7.75 -10.78 25.03
CA GLN A 99 -6.37 -10.50 25.47
C GLN A 99 -5.75 -9.30 24.73
N TRP A 100 -6.55 -8.52 24.02
CA TRP A 100 -6.09 -7.35 23.31
C TRP A 100 -6.05 -6.14 24.23
N GLU A 101 -4.91 -5.46 24.24
CA GLU A 101 -4.70 -4.20 24.97
C GLU A 101 -4.27 -3.09 24.00
N PRO A 102 -4.49 -1.82 24.33
CA PRO A 102 -4.10 -0.69 23.46
C PRO A 102 -2.61 -0.67 23.08
N ASN A 103 -1.76 -1.26 23.91
CA ASN A 103 -0.30 -1.37 23.69
C ASN A 103 0.13 -2.72 23.15
N SER A 104 -0.80 -3.62 22.84
CA SER A 104 -0.46 -4.92 22.25
C SER A 104 0.13 -4.71 20.88
N GLY A 105 1.34 -5.24 20.66
CA GLY A 105 1.94 -5.31 19.34
C GLY A 105 1.15 -6.29 18.48
N TRP A 106 0.76 -5.85 17.30
CA TRP A 106 0.15 -6.69 16.30
C TRP A 106 1.11 -6.85 15.12
N SER A 107 1.47 -8.09 14.78
CA SER A 107 2.40 -8.37 13.69
C SER A 107 1.87 -7.92 12.33
N GLY A 108 0.55 -7.86 12.20
CA GLY A 108 -0.15 -7.34 11.03
C GLY A 108 -0.24 -5.82 10.94
N SER A 109 0.59 -5.09 11.68
CA SER A 109 0.52 -3.63 11.71
C SER A 109 0.51 -2.99 10.34
N TYR A 110 -0.57 -2.27 10.03
CA TYR A 110 -0.70 -1.49 8.80
C TYR A 110 0.14 -0.21 8.81
N TRP A 111 0.73 0.17 9.95
CA TRP A 111 1.66 1.29 10.03
C TRP A 111 2.91 1.10 9.18
N THR A 112 3.29 -0.14 8.90
CA THR A 112 4.40 -0.44 7.98
C THR A 112 4.17 0.08 6.55
N MET A 113 2.93 0.40 6.19
CA MET A 113 2.58 0.99 4.89
C MET A 113 3.13 2.40 4.71
N SER A 114 3.39 3.14 5.81
CA SER A 114 4.04 4.45 5.77
C SER A 114 5.40 4.42 5.06
N LYS A 115 6.15 3.32 5.19
CA LYS A 115 7.40 3.10 4.47
C LYS A 115 7.20 3.13 2.95
N TYR A 116 6.16 2.48 2.45
CA TYR A 116 5.87 2.40 1.02
C TYR A 116 5.28 3.70 0.47
N ILE A 117 4.51 4.42 1.29
CA ILE A 117 4.06 5.79 0.98
C ILE A 117 5.28 6.68 0.76
N ARG A 118 6.25 6.67 1.68
CA ARG A 118 7.48 7.44 1.53
C ARG A 118 8.26 7.04 0.28
N GLN A 119 8.42 5.75 0.02
CA GLN A 119 9.09 5.27 -1.20
C GLN A 119 8.40 5.75 -2.48
N ALA A 120 7.06 5.82 -2.48
CA ALA A 120 6.31 6.33 -3.61
C ALA A 120 6.50 7.84 -3.82
N TYR A 121 6.57 8.65 -2.75
CA TYR A 121 6.88 10.07 -2.87
C TYR A 121 8.31 10.30 -3.39
N ILE A 122 9.30 9.60 -2.83
CA ILE A 122 10.70 9.66 -3.32
C ILE A 122 10.75 9.31 -4.82
N PHE A 123 9.98 8.31 -5.26
CA PHE A 123 9.88 7.97 -6.68
C PHE A 123 9.31 9.12 -7.51
N ILE A 124 8.19 9.70 -7.09
CA ILE A 124 7.52 10.80 -7.80
C ILE A 124 8.47 12.00 -7.98
N ASP A 125 9.26 12.30 -6.97
CA ASP A 125 10.16 13.46 -6.96
C ASP A 125 11.41 13.26 -7.84
N ASN A 126 11.86 12.01 -8.01
CA ASN A 126 13.15 11.72 -8.65
C ASN A 126 13.03 11.07 -10.03
N VAL A 127 11.91 10.42 -10.36
CA VAL A 127 11.75 9.76 -11.67
C VAL A 127 11.77 10.76 -12.82
N LYS A 128 12.53 10.43 -13.87
CA LYS A 128 12.73 11.27 -15.06
C LYS A 128 12.75 10.44 -16.33
N ALA A 129 12.53 11.09 -17.46
CA ALA A 129 12.67 10.45 -18.76
C ALA A 129 14.12 10.04 -19.03
N LEU A 130 14.28 8.86 -19.61
CA LEU A 130 15.57 8.29 -20.02
C LEU A 130 15.49 7.94 -21.52
N PRO A 131 15.57 8.93 -22.44
CA PRO A 131 15.32 8.70 -23.87
C PRO A 131 16.27 7.68 -24.49
N LYS A 132 17.52 7.59 -24.00
CA LYS A 132 18.51 6.59 -24.44
C LYS A 132 18.15 5.17 -24.06
N GLN A 133 17.26 4.99 -23.08
CA GLN A 133 16.77 3.71 -22.55
C GLN A 133 15.29 3.49 -22.89
N ASN A 134 14.73 4.28 -23.81
CA ASN A 134 13.33 4.24 -24.24
C ASN A 134 12.33 4.45 -23.10
N VAL A 135 12.62 5.35 -22.16
CA VAL A 135 11.66 5.83 -21.15
C VAL A 135 11.28 7.26 -21.55
N THR A 136 10.02 7.45 -21.93
CA THR A 136 9.45 8.73 -22.35
C THR A 136 8.87 9.53 -21.18
N GLU A 137 8.58 10.82 -21.40
CA GLU A 137 7.84 11.63 -20.41
C GLU A 137 6.44 11.04 -20.11
N SER A 138 5.80 10.44 -21.10
CA SER A 138 4.50 9.77 -20.93
C SER A 138 4.62 8.54 -20.02
N ASP A 139 5.71 7.77 -20.14
CA ASP A 139 5.99 6.64 -19.26
C ASP A 139 6.22 7.14 -17.83
N VAL A 140 6.98 8.22 -17.66
CA VAL A 140 7.23 8.84 -16.36
C VAL A 140 5.93 9.26 -15.69
N GLU A 141 5.05 9.96 -16.42
CA GLU A 141 3.76 10.39 -15.84
C GLU A 141 2.86 9.18 -15.48
N THR A 142 2.89 8.14 -16.30
CA THR A 142 2.19 6.89 -15.98
C THR A 142 2.71 6.26 -14.69
N MET A 143 4.03 6.12 -14.54
CA MET A 143 4.65 5.60 -13.32
C MET A 143 4.36 6.47 -12.09
N LYS A 144 4.33 7.81 -12.24
CA LYS A 144 3.93 8.72 -11.17
C LYS A 144 2.46 8.50 -10.75
N ASN A 145 1.57 8.30 -11.72
CA ASN A 145 0.16 8.01 -11.43
C ASN A 145 -0.02 6.67 -10.73
N GLU A 146 0.80 5.67 -11.05
CA GLU A 146 0.82 4.41 -10.31
C GLU A 146 1.28 4.62 -8.85
N CYS A 147 2.33 5.42 -8.63
CA CYS A 147 2.75 5.76 -7.26
C CYS A 147 1.66 6.51 -6.50
N ARG A 148 0.95 7.47 -7.11
CA ARG A 148 -0.20 8.16 -6.51
C ARG A 148 -1.33 7.18 -6.15
N PHE A 149 -1.60 6.21 -7.03
CA PHE A 149 -2.55 5.12 -6.76
C PHE A 149 -2.12 4.29 -5.54
N MET A 150 -0.85 3.92 -5.46
CA MET A 150 -0.33 3.13 -4.34
C MET A 150 -0.35 3.90 -3.03
N ILE A 151 -0.05 5.21 -3.03
CA ILE A 151 -0.18 6.08 -1.87
C ILE A 151 -1.63 6.06 -1.36
N ALA A 152 -2.59 6.27 -2.26
CA ALA A 152 -4.01 6.25 -1.91
C ALA A 152 -4.45 4.87 -1.39
N TYR A 153 -3.98 3.78 -2.01
CA TYR A 153 -4.23 2.42 -1.54
C TYR A 153 -3.70 2.19 -0.12
N TYR A 154 -2.48 2.62 0.19
CA TYR A 154 -1.89 2.44 1.52
C TYR A 154 -2.60 3.28 2.58
N TYR A 155 -2.97 4.51 2.27
CA TYR A 155 -3.81 5.32 3.17
C TYR A 155 -5.18 4.69 3.40
N TRP A 156 -5.79 4.12 2.36
CA TRP A 156 -7.05 3.38 2.53
C TRP A 156 -6.89 2.21 3.49
N MET A 157 -5.85 1.38 3.32
CA MET A 157 -5.62 0.22 4.18
C MET A 157 -5.39 0.62 5.64
N MET A 158 -4.62 1.67 5.89
CA MET A 158 -4.43 2.21 7.25
C MET A 158 -5.74 2.78 7.80
N THR A 159 -6.49 3.51 7.00
CA THR A 159 -7.77 4.13 7.42
C THR A 159 -8.83 3.07 7.72
N MET A 160 -8.90 2.00 6.96
CA MET A 160 -9.79 0.88 7.22
C MET A 160 -9.44 0.18 8.56
N ALA A 161 -8.14 0.06 8.87
CA ALA A 161 -7.69 -0.61 10.08
C ALA A 161 -7.78 0.26 11.34
N TYR A 162 -7.47 1.57 11.22
CA TYR A 162 -7.29 2.46 12.37
C TYR A 162 -8.25 3.66 12.41
N GLY A 163 -9.05 3.85 11.36
CA GLY A 163 -9.91 5.04 11.23
C GLY A 163 -9.09 6.28 10.85
N ALA A 164 -9.13 7.32 11.71
CA ALA A 164 -8.34 8.52 11.48
C ALA A 164 -6.84 8.24 11.61
N VAL A 165 -6.05 8.67 10.62
CA VAL A 165 -4.59 8.46 10.58
C VAL A 165 -3.87 9.77 10.25
N PRO A 166 -2.59 9.93 10.64
CA PRO A 166 -1.77 11.05 10.17
C PRO A 166 -1.63 11.01 8.65
N PHE A 167 -1.72 12.17 8.02
CA PHE A 167 -1.63 12.31 6.57
C PHE A 167 -0.46 13.21 6.18
N TYR A 168 0.35 12.76 5.24
CA TYR A 168 1.52 13.46 4.71
C TYR A 168 1.42 13.53 3.19
N GLU A 169 1.71 14.70 2.63
CA GLU A 169 1.62 14.97 1.19
C GLU A 169 2.95 14.81 0.46
N ASP A 170 4.02 14.51 1.18
CA ASP A 170 5.38 14.34 0.68
C ASP A 170 6.17 13.28 1.45
N ASP A 171 7.44 13.09 1.12
CA ASP A 171 8.34 12.11 1.75
C ASP A 171 8.82 12.51 3.15
N MET A 172 8.46 13.65 3.64
CA MET A 172 8.80 14.26 4.94
C MET A 172 10.24 13.96 5.42
N SER A 173 11.03 14.99 5.60
CA SER A 173 12.36 14.84 6.22
C SER A 173 12.23 14.34 7.67
N ALA A 174 13.20 13.53 8.12
CA ALA A 174 13.26 13.06 9.50
C ALA A 174 13.40 14.21 10.53
N ASP A 175 13.87 15.35 10.09
CA ASP A 175 14.05 16.56 10.92
C ASP A 175 12.85 17.52 10.83
N SER A 176 11.78 17.15 10.12
CA SER A 176 10.60 18.00 9.99
C SER A 176 9.85 18.11 11.33
N GLU A 177 9.55 19.33 11.74
CA GLU A 177 8.72 19.60 12.93
C GLU A 177 7.28 19.04 12.76
N ASP A 178 6.85 18.87 11.52
CA ASP A 178 5.53 18.35 11.14
C ASP A 178 5.39 16.83 11.22
N LEU A 179 6.45 16.09 11.53
CA LEU A 179 6.37 14.62 11.67
C LEU A 179 5.37 14.18 12.76
N MET A 180 5.19 15.00 13.79
CA MET A 180 4.30 14.71 14.92
C MET A 180 2.91 15.36 14.75
N ARG A 181 2.44 15.51 13.51
CA ARG A 181 1.11 16.08 13.24
C ARG A 181 -0.02 15.17 13.74
N GLY A 182 -1.17 15.79 14.02
CA GLY A 182 -2.39 15.08 14.40
C GLY A 182 -2.94 14.20 13.27
N GLN A 183 -3.89 13.38 13.62
CA GLN A 183 -4.58 12.51 12.66
C GLN A 183 -5.54 13.36 11.80
N MET A 184 -5.57 13.09 10.49
CA MET A 184 -6.64 13.59 9.62
C MET A 184 -7.95 12.88 10.01
N SER A 185 -9.07 13.61 10.10
CA SER A 185 -10.36 12.98 10.40
C SER A 185 -10.73 11.96 9.30
N PHE A 186 -11.49 10.93 9.71
CA PHE A 186 -11.94 9.88 8.80
C PHE A 186 -12.68 10.45 7.57
N GLU A 187 -13.54 11.43 7.78
CA GLU A 187 -14.32 12.05 6.71
C GLU A 187 -13.42 12.76 5.68
N LYS A 188 -12.45 13.56 6.15
CA LYS A 188 -11.48 14.22 5.27
C LYS A 188 -10.64 13.21 4.47
N MET A 189 -10.22 12.13 5.14
CA MET A 189 -9.46 11.07 4.46
C MET A 189 -10.32 10.39 3.39
N VAL A 190 -11.58 10.08 3.68
CA VAL A 190 -12.50 9.49 2.70
C VAL A 190 -12.73 10.44 1.51
N ASP A 191 -12.91 11.73 1.75
CA ASP A 191 -13.09 12.70 0.66
C ASP A 191 -11.82 12.83 -0.19
N TRP A 192 -10.64 12.82 0.43
CA TRP A 192 -9.38 12.82 -0.29
C TRP A 192 -9.23 11.56 -1.14
N LEU A 193 -9.49 10.37 -0.57
CA LEU A 193 -9.41 9.09 -1.27
C LEU A 193 -10.41 9.01 -2.44
N ASP A 194 -11.65 9.46 -2.24
CA ASP A 194 -12.67 9.52 -3.28
C ASP A 194 -12.20 10.33 -4.48
N ASN A 195 -11.67 11.54 -4.22
CA ASN A 195 -11.16 12.42 -5.26
C ASN A 195 -9.92 11.81 -5.94
N GLN A 196 -8.95 11.29 -5.17
CA GLN A 196 -7.74 10.70 -5.73
C GLN A 196 -8.07 9.53 -6.69
N PHE A 197 -8.87 8.58 -6.26
CA PHE A 197 -9.22 7.44 -7.12
C PHE A 197 -10.07 7.84 -8.32
N LEU A 198 -10.95 8.83 -8.19
CA LEU A 198 -11.71 9.34 -9.32
C LEU A 198 -10.81 10.00 -10.37
N GLU A 199 -9.87 10.86 -9.97
CA GLU A 199 -8.94 11.50 -10.90
C GLU A 199 -7.98 10.48 -11.52
N LEU A 200 -7.45 9.56 -10.72
CA LEU A 200 -6.58 8.47 -11.21
C LEU A 200 -7.28 7.57 -12.21
N SER A 201 -8.59 7.35 -12.07
CA SER A 201 -9.37 6.56 -13.04
C SER A 201 -9.43 7.19 -14.44
N LYS A 202 -9.11 8.49 -14.58
CA LYS A 202 -9.11 9.19 -15.87
C LYS A 202 -7.77 9.10 -16.60
N VAL A 203 -6.68 8.82 -15.86
CA VAL A 203 -5.31 8.87 -16.39
C VAL A 203 -4.58 7.52 -16.34
N LEU A 204 -5.03 6.59 -15.50
CA LEU A 204 -4.48 5.23 -15.48
C LEU A 204 -4.93 4.44 -16.73
N PRO A 205 -4.09 3.52 -17.23
CA PRO A 205 -4.43 2.71 -18.38
C PRO A 205 -5.62 1.77 -18.10
N ASP A 206 -6.33 1.40 -19.15
CA ASP A 206 -7.43 0.43 -19.06
C ASP A 206 -6.93 -0.99 -18.74
N SER A 207 -5.76 -1.36 -19.27
CA SER A 207 -5.14 -2.66 -19.06
C SER A 207 -3.62 -2.60 -19.25
N TRP A 208 -2.94 -3.60 -18.75
CA TRP A 208 -1.52 -3.84 -18.98
C TRP A 208 -1.31 -5.12 -19.80
N SER A 209 -0.15 -5.24 -20.44
CA SER A 209 0.25 -6.53 -21.00
C SER A 209 0.43 -7.58 -19.92
N THR A 210 0.34 -8.85 -20.25
CA THR A 210 0.47 -9.97 -19.32
C THR A 210 1.77 -9.89 -18.48
N LEU A 211 2.83 -9.34 -19.06
CA LEU A 211 4.12 -9.16 -18.38
C LEU A 211 4.02 -8.19 -17.18
N TYR A 212 3.12 -7.23 -17.25
CA TYR A 212 2.92 -6.20 -16.25
C TYR A 212 1.58 -6.37 -15.49
N GLY A 213 1.07 -7.60 -15.44
CA GLY A 213 -0.16 -7.92 -14.70
C GLY A 213 -0.06 -7.49 -13.23
N GLY A 214 -1.17 -7.02 -12.69
CA GLY A 214 -1.23 -6.54 -11.29
C GLY A 214 -0.85 -5.08 -11.07
N ARG A 215 -0.38 -4.35 -12.11
CA ARG A 215 -0.19 -2.88 -12.02
C ARG A 215 -1.54 -2.16 -11.98
N ALA A 216 -1.53 -0.94 -11.47
CA ALA A 216 -2.72 -0.11 -11.31
C ALA A 216 -3.42 0.17 -12.65
N THR A 217 -4.74 0.05 -12.67
CA THR A 217 -5.59 0.32 -13.83
C THR A 217 -6.73 1.24 -13.47
N LYS A 218 -7.40 1.79 -14.49
CA LYS A 218 -8.64 2.55 -14.35
C LYS A 218 -9.67 1.80 -13.49
N LEU A 219 -9.91 0.53 -13.79
CA LEU A 219 -10.90 -0.27 -13.05
C LEU A 219 -10.46 -0.54 -11.61
N ALA A 220 -9.16 -0.74 -11.35
CA ALA A 220 -8.66 -0.89 -10.00
C ALA A 220 -8.94 0.36 -9.15
N ALA A 221 -8.72 1.56 -9.72
CA ALA A 221 -9.04 2.81 -9.05
C ALA A 221 -10.54 2.95 -8.74
N LEU A 222 -11.41 2.66 -9.71
CA LEU A 222 -12.86 2.71 -9.51
C LEU A 222 -13.35 1.66 -8.50
N ALA A 223 -12.74 0.47 -8.48
CA ALA A 223 -13.09 -0.59 -7.54
C ALA A 223 -12.73 -0.21 -6.10
N LEU A 224 -11.53 0.33 -5.87
CA LEU A 224 -11.15 0.83 -4.56
C LEU A 224 -12.04 1.99 -4.11
N ARG A 225 -12.32 2.95 -5.01
CA ARG A 225 -13.26 4.04 -4.76
C ARG A 225 -14.62 3.55 -4.27
N SER A 226 -15.21 2.57 -4.96
CA SER A 226 -16.52 2.02 -4.60
C SER A 226 -16.51 1.36 -3.21
N ARG A 227 -15.47 0.61 -2.88
CA ARG A 227 -15.29 -0.03 -1.56
C ARG A 227 -15.16 0.99 -0.44
N ILE A 228 -14.36 2.04 -0.65
CA ILE A 228 -14.14 3.11 0.31
C ILE A 228 -15.44 3.82 0.64
N LEU A 229 -16.20 4.21 -0.39
CA LEU A 229 -17.46 4.91 -0.19
C LEU A 229 -18.54 4.03 0.46
N LEU A 230 -18.56 2.74 0.13
CA LEU A 230 -19.45 1.78 0.79
C LEU A 230 -19.09 1.61 2.27
N PHE A 231 -17.81 1.50 2.59
CA PHE A 231 -17.33 1.43 3.98
C PHE A 231 -17.69 2.69 4.75
N ALA A 232 -17.47 3.87 4.16
CA ALA A 232 -17.80 5.16 4.77
C ALA A 232 -19.31 5.39 4.99
N ALA A 233 -20.16 4.71 4.21
CA ALA A 233 -21.62 4.73 4.40
C ALA A 233 -22.09 3.78 5.52
N SER A 234 -21.26 2.80 5.89
CA SER A 234 -21.62 1.75 6.84
C SER A 234 -21.89 2.29 8.24
N PRO A 235 -22.77 1.63 9.03
CA PRO A 235 -23.06 2.04 10.41
C PRO A 235 -21.81 2.05 11.32
N LEU A 236 -20.74 1.40 10.95
CA LEU A 236 -19.50 1.38 11.72
C LEU A 236 -18.91 2.79 11.89
N VAL A 237 -18.93 3.60 10.83
CA VAL A 237 -18.25 4.91 10.81
C VAL A 237 -19.18 6.10 10.49
N ASN A 238 -20.39 5.83 10.04
CA ASN A 238 -21.36 6.85 9.65
C ASN A 238 -22.27 7.22 10.84
N GLY A 239 -21.79 8.10 11.71
CA GLY A 239 -22.55 8.57 12.87
C GLY A 239 -22.67 7.51 13.98
N ASN A 240 -21.67 6.68 14.15
CA ASN A 240 -21.65 5.67 15.21
C ASN A 240 -21.44 6.33 16.57
N GLU A 241 -22.38 6.11 17.49
CA GLU A 241 -22.35 6.68 18.85
C GLU A 241 -21.11 6.30 19.66
N TRP A 242 -20.47 5.18 19.36
CA TRP A 242 -19.24 4.76 20.02
C TRP A 242 -18.07 5.71 19.81
N TYR A 243 -18.11 6.52 18.75
CA TYR A 243 -17.09 7.51 18.43
C TYR A 243 -17.46 8.94 18.83
N HIS A 244 -18.59 9.13 19.53
CA HIS A 244 -18.99 10.46 19.98
C HIS A 244 -17.95 11.06 20.94
N GLY A 245 -17.57 12.30 20.67
CA GLY A 245 -16.56 12.99 21.47
C GLY A 245 -15.13 12.52 21.29
N PHE A 246 -14.87 11.59 20.34
CA PHE A 246 -13.53 11.14 20.04
C PHE A 246 -12.82 12.15 19.14
N LYS A 247 -12.02 13.02 19.78
CA LYS A 247 -11.43 14.20 19.15
C LYS A 247 -9.92 14.09 18.99
N ASN A 248 -9.40 14.84 18.02
CA ASN A 248 -7.99 15.17 17.92
C ASN A 248 -7.57 16.18 18.98
N SER A 249 -6.27 16.40 19.15
CA SER A 249 -5.71 17.38 20.09
C SER A 249 -6.12 18.82 19.77
N ASP A 250 -6.44 19.13 18.52
CA ASP A 250 -6.95 20.42 18.06
C ASP A 250 -8.46 20.60 18.24
N GLY A 251 -9.16 19.57 18.75
CA GLY A 251 -10.59 19.57 18.99
C GLY A 251 -11.45 19.10 17.81
N GLU A 252 -10.85 18.75 16.67
CA GLU A 252 -11.57 18.17 15.52
C GLU A 252 -12.09 16.78 15.86
N ASP A 253 -13.34 16.48 15.48
CA ASP A 253 -13.92 15.16 15.62
C ASP A 253 -13.24 14.19 14.64
N ARG A 254 -12.79 13.02 15.15
CA ARG A 254 -12.11 12.00 14.32
C ARG A 254 -13.06 11.26 13.39
N PHE A 255 -14.33 11.19 13.76
CA PHE A 255 -15.40 10.53 13.00
C PHE A 255 -16.64 11.41 12.95
N SER A 256 -17.49 11.20 11.96
CA SER A 256 -18.78 11.84 11.85
C SER A 256 -19.61 11.63 13.12
N GLN A 257 -20.14 12.72 13.69
CA GLN A 257 -20.99 12.67 14.89
C GLN A 257 -22.46 12.42 14.56
N THR A 258 -22.85 12.48 13.29
CA THR A 258 -24.23 12.32 12.85
C THR A 258 -24.31 11.38 11.66
N TYR A 259 -25.39 10.59 11.61
CA TYR A 259 -25.66 9.71 10.47
C TYR A 259 -26.05 10.53 9.23
N ASP A 260 -25.42 10.22 8.10
CA ASP A 260 -25.72 10.80 6.79
C ASP A 260 -26.15 9.73 5.81
N ALA A 261 -27.46 9.69 5.49
CA ALA A 261 -28.03 8.76 4.55
C ALA A 261 -27.54 8.97 3.09
N SER A 262 -27.07 10.17 2.75
CA SER A 262 -26.61 10.48 1.39
C SER A 262 -25.34 9.71 1.00
N LYS A 263 -24.54 9.25 1.97
CA LYS A 263 -23.35 8.41 1.73
C LYS A 263 -23.70 7.11 1.01
N TRP A 264 -24.85 6.51 1.29
CA TRP A 264 -25.30 5.31 0.59
C TRP A 264 -25.54 5.56 -0.90
N LYS A 265 -26.11 6.73 -1.23
CA LYS A 265 -26.30 7.11 -2.63
C LYS A 265 -24.97 7.32 -3.32
N LYS A 266 -24.04 8.03 -2.68
CA LYS A 266 -22.67 8.27 -3.20
C LYS A 266 -21.96 6.93 -3.48
N ALA A 267 -22.06 5.96 -2.56
CA ALA A 267 -21.52 4.61 -2.74
C ALA A 267 -22.19 3.86 -3.90
N ALA A 268 -23.51 3.89 -3.99
CA ALA A 268 -24.24 3.25 -5.07
C ALA A 268 -23.91 3.84 -6.44
N ASP A 269 -23.76 5.16 -6.55
CA ASP A 269 -23.37 5.84 -7.78
C ASP A 269 -21.93 5.43 -8.19
N ALA A 270 -21.00 5.29 -7.23
CA ALA A 270 -19.64 4.82 -7.49
C ALA A 270 -19.62 3.36 -7.96
N CYS A 271 -20.39 2.49 -7.32
CA CYS A 271 -20.53 1.08 -7.75
C CYS A 271 -21.11 0.99 -9.17
N LYS A 272 -22.14 1.79 -9.48
CA LYS A 272 -22.73 1.84 -10.82
C LYS A 272 -21.72 2.29 -11.88
N LEU A 273 -20.91 3.30 -11.56
CA LEU A 273 -19.83 3.76 -12.45
C LEU A 273 -18.83 2.64 -12.71
N LEU A 274 -18.36 1.96 -11.65
CA LEU A 274 -17.46 0.81 -11.78
C LEU A 274 -18.05 -0.27 -12.70
N ILE A 275 -19.28 -0.71 -12.46
CA ILE A 275 -19.94 -1.76 -13.25
C ILE A 275 -20.01 -1.33 -14.72
N THR A 276 -20.46 -0.09 -14.99
CA THR A 276 -20.57 0.43 -16.35
C THR A 276 -19.22 0.45 -17.08
N GLU A 277 -18.15 0.88 -16.41
CA GLU A 277 -16.82 0.93 -17.02
C GLU A 277 -16.21 -0.48 -17.16
N ALA A 278 -16.48 -1.38 -16.21
CA ALA A 278 -16.05 -2.78 -16.28
C ALA A 278 -16.70 -3.52 -17.45
N GLU A 279 -18.00 -3.36 -17.65
CA GLU A 279 -18.73 -3.94 -18.77
C GLU A 279 -18.21 -3.43 -20.13
N LYS A 280 -17.86 -2.14 -20.25
CA LYS A 280 -17.23 -1.58 -21.46
C LYS A 280 -15.88 -2.23 -21.79
N GLN A 281 -15.16 -2.70 -20.78
CA GLN A 281 -13.88 -3.40 -20.94
C GLN A 281 -14.04 -4.92 -21.05
N GLY A 282 -15.27 -5.44 -21.16
CA GLY A 282 -15.55 -6.87 -21.27
C GLY A 282 -15.38 -7.65 -19.96
N LYS A 283 -15.29 -6.95 -18.83
CA LYS A 283 -15.31 -7.58 -17.50
C LYS A 283 -16.75 -7.94 -17.12
N GLY A 284 -16.90 -9.03 -16.37
CA GLY A 284 -18.22 -9.50 -15.95
C GLY A 284 -18.10 -10.80 -15.18
N LEU A 285 -19.21 -11.38 -14.78
CA LEU A 285 -19.23 -12.64 -14.07
C LEU A 285 -18.62 -13.77 -14.93
N TYR A 286 -17.82 -14.61 -14.28
CA TYR A 286 -17.30 -15.82 -14.92
C TYR A 286 -18.40 -16.88 -15.00
N ILE A 287 -18.86 -17.16 -16.21
CA ILE A 287 -20.00 -18.05 -16.46
C ILE A 287 -19.54 -19.30 -17.20
N VAL A 288 -19.81 -20.44 -16.61
CA VAL A 288 -19.68 -21.76 -17.26
C VAL A 288 -21.05 -22.26 -17.67
N THR A 289 -21.20 -22.62 -18.93
CA THR A 289 -22.42 -23.23 -19.44
C THR A 289 -22.21 -24.73 -19.62
N ASN A 290 -23.09 -25.53 -19.06
CA ASN A 290 -23.12 -26.97 -19.29
C ASN A 290 -23.41 -27.27 -20.75
N LYS A 291 -22.54 -28.03 -21.41
CA LYS A 291 -22.60 -28.29 -22.86
C LYS A 291 -23.79 -29.13 -23.26
N GLU A 292 -24.30 -29.99 -22.39
CA GLU A 292 -25.42 -30.90 -22.69
C GLU A 292 -26.75 -30.21 -22.51
N SER A 293 -26.92 -29.44 -21.44
CA SER A 293 -28.19 -28.77 -21.10
C SER A 293 -28.33 -27.37 -21.66
N GLY A 294 -27.24 -26.72 -22.09
CA GLY A 294 -27.18 -25.31 -22.48
C GLY A 294 -27.46 -24.32 -21.33
N LYS A 295 -27.56 -24.80 -20.10
CA LYS A 295 -27.83 -23.98 -18.92
C LYS A 295 -26.55 -23.58 -18.21
N VAL A 296 -26.59 -22.45 -17.50
CA VAL A 296 -25.49 -22.03 -16.61
C VAL A 296 -25.27 -23.10 -15.53
N ASP A 297 -24.03 -23.51 -15.35
CA ASP A 297 -23.57 -24.33 -14.24
C ASP A 297 -23.07 -23.41 -13.14
N PRO A 298 -23.85 -23.16 -12.08
CA PRO A 298 -23.47 -22.21 -11.04
C PRO A 298 -22.29 -22.72 -10.22
N PHE A 299 -22.15 -24.03 -10.04
CA PHE A 299 -21.04 -24.62 -9.29
C PHE A 299 -19.71 -24.44 -10.04
N MET A 300 -19.67 -24.84 -11.32
CA MET A 300 -18.46 -24.68 -12.13
C MET A 300 -18.14 -23.22 -12.42
N SER A 301 -19.14 -22.35 -12.48
CA SER A 301 -18.92 -20.90 -12.59
C SER A 301 -18.25 -20.34 -11.33
N CYS A 302 -18.76 -20.64 -10.15
CA CYS A 302 -18.18 -20.23 -8.89
C CYS A 302 -16.77 -20.81 -8.68
N TYR A 303 -16.60 -22.12 -8.96
CA TYR A 303 -15.28 -22.76 -8.89
C TYR A 303 -14.28 -22.10 -9.83
N GLY A 304 -14.65 -21.85 -11.08
CA GLY A 304 -13.77 -21.18 -12.06
C GLY A 304 -13.44 -19.74 -11.67
N ALA A 305 -14.41 -18.98 -11.14
CA ALA A 305 -14.20 -17.62 -10.68
C ALA A 305 -13.17 -17.52 -9.54
N THR A 306 -13.13 -18.55 -8.66
CA THR A 306 -12.20 -18.58 -7.52
C THR A 306 -10.84 -19.18 -7.85
N MET A 307 -10.78 -20.16 -8.77
CA MET A 307 -9.58 -20.96 -9.01
C MET A 307 -8.81 -20.58 -10.28
N ARG A 308 -9.41 -19.77 -11.18
CA ARG A 308 -8.78 -19.38 -12.43
C ARG A 308 -8.20 -17.98 -12.35
N THR A 309 -7.04 -17.79 -12.97
CA THR A 309 -6.40 -16.49 -13.17
C THR A 309 -7.04 -15.72 -14.32
N GLU A 310 -6.74 -14.43 -14.42
CA GLU A 310 -7.16 -13.60 -15.55
C GLU A 310 -6.66 -14.18 -16.89
N GLY A 311 -5.43 -14.66 -16.93
CA GLY A 311 -4.83 -15.31 -18.11
C GLY A 311 -5.55 -16.59 -18.56
N GLU A 312 -6.33 -17.19 -17.66
CA GLU A 312 -7.19 -18.37 -17.96
C GLU A 312 -8.63 -17.98 -18.31
N GLY A 313 -8.87 -16.69 -18.62
CA GLY A 313 -10.17 -16.17 -19.05
C GLY A 313 -11.12 -15.81 -17.92
N ASN A 314 -10.62 -15.61 -16.70
CA ASN A 314 -11.45 -15.13 -15.59
C ASN A 314 -11.68 -13.62 -15.69
N ASN A 315 -12.80 -13.25 -16.30
CA ASN A 315 -13.17 -11.83 -16.50
C ASN A 315 -13.70 -11.12 -15.25
N GLU A 316 -13.90 -11.83 -14.13
CA GLU A 316 -14.29 -11.19 -12.86
C GLU A 316 -13.13 -10.45 -12.21
N ILE A 317 -11.89 -10.85 -12.49
CA ILE A 317 -10.71 -10.23 -11.88
C ILE A 317 -10.52 -8.82 -12.44
N ILE A 318 -10.56 -7.84 -11.54
CA ILE A 318 -10.31 -6.43 -11.86
C ILE A 318 -8.86 -6.05 -11.55
N TRP A 319 -8.38 -6.47 -10.38
CA TRP A 319 -7.01 -6.21 -9.93
C TRP A 319 -6.54 -7.35 -9.04
N PHE A 320 -5.28 -7.74 -9.15
CA PHE A 320 -4.74 -8.88 -8.44
C PHE A 320 -3.26 -8.64 -8.08
N ARG A 321 -2.79 -9.36 -7.08
CA ARG A 321 -1.38 -9.44 -6.74
C ARG A 321 -0.75 -10.61 -7.53
N PRO A 322 0.24 -10.36 -8.41
CA PRO A 322 0.77 -11.40 -9.30
C PRO A 322 1.61 -12.46 -8.60
N LYS A 323 1.98 -12.23 -7.34
CA LYS A 323 2.79 -13.14 -6.53
C LYS A 323 2.05 -13.48 -5.25
N GLY A 324 1.80 -14.75 -5.03
CA GLY A 324 1.23 -15.30 -3.80
C GLY A 324 2.13 -16.35 -3.18
N SER A 325 1.82 -16.73 -1.94
CA SER A 325 2.50 -17.80 -1.20
C SER A 325 1.86 -19.16 -1.49
N TYR A 326 2.00 -19.65 -2.72
CA TYR A 326 1.34 -20.90 -3.14
C TYR A 326 1.74 -22.10 -2.27
N GLY A 327 3.02 -22.23 -1.93
CA GLY A 327 3.50 -23.31 -1.05
C GLY A 327 2.91 -23.25 0.36
N ASP A 328 2.73 -22.07 0.91
CA ASP A 328 2.07 -21.90 2.20
C ASP A 328 0.57 -22.24 2.10
N TRP A 329 -0.06 -21.94 0.96
CA TRP A 329 -1.45 -22.31 0.70
C TRP A 329 -1.65 -23.83 0.74
N GLU A 330 -0.80 -24.59 0.06
CA GLU A 330 -0.85 -26.05 0.09
C GLU A 330 -0.59 -26.63 1.49
N GLN A 331 0.35 -26.05 2.23
CA GLN A 331 0.67 -26.51 3.58
C GLN A 331 -0.45 -26.24 4.59
N HIS A 332 -1.16 -25.14 4.44
CA HIS A 332 -2.10 -24.66 5.44
C HIS A 332 -3.56 -24.78 5.03
N GLY A 333 -3.83 -24.88 3.74
CA GLY A 333 -5.19 -25.04 3.20
C GLY A 333 -5.66 -26.48 3.09
N THR A 334 -4.73 -27.46 3.16
CA THR A 334 -5.09 -28.89 3.09
C THR A 334 -5.08 -29.55 4.47
N PRO A 335 -6.04 -30.44 4.76
CA PRO A 335 -5.99 -31.23 5.98
C PRO A 335 -4.70 -32.05 6.06
N ARG A 336 -4.05 -32.04 7.22
CA ARG A 336 -2.85 -32.87 7.42
C ARG A 336 -3.21 -34.35 7.31
N GLY A 337 -2.49 -35.06 6.44
CA GLY A 337 -2.68 -36.51 6.25
C GLY A 337 -3.49 -36.87 5.01
N CYS A 338 -3.78 -35.91 4.14
CA CYS A 338 -4.32 -36.17 2.80
C CYS A 338 -3.20 -36.27 1.78
#